data_25880f50f3c78e766844a7a5b8c593ef
#
_entry.id   25880f50f3c78e766844a7a5b8c593ef
#
_cell.length_a   1.000
_cell.length_b   1.000
_cell.length_c   1.000
_cell.angle_alpha   90.00
_cell.angle_beta   90.00
_cell.angle_gamma   90.00
#
_symmetry.space_group_name_H-M   'P 1'
#
loop_
_entity.id
_entity.type
_entity.pdbx_description
1 polymer ?
#
loop_
_entity_poly.entity_id
_entity_poly.type
_entity_poly.pdbx_seq_one_letter_code
_entity_poly.pdbx_strand_id
1 'polypeptide(L)'
;YLNAELIVVDGGSHDSTVNIAKTLSCNVYISEPSRSKQFNLGAKHARGKYLVFLHADTILDNDAIDHLKKIKKNTQWGFFSIKIKSNNCKYKILSALINIRSRLFNYATGDQVMIVENNFFYRVKGFKEIYLMEDIELSNRIKKLSNPSLIRGLAITSPRRWEKNGFFKTILLMRFLRILYFLGVNDKFLASIYK
;
A
#
# COMPACT_ATOMS: atom_id res chain seq x y z
N TYR A 1 -14.31 -16.45 9.37
CA TYR A 1 -13.41 -16.37 8.21
C TYR A 1 -13.76 -15.13 7.39
N LEU A 2 -12.75 -14.46 6.79
CA LEU A 2 -12.97 -13.41 5.81
C LEU A 2 -13.34 -14.11 4.48
N ASN A 3 -14.48 -13.74 3.88
CA ASN A 3 -14.82 -14.22 2.54
C ASN A 3 -14.05 -13.36 1.53
N ALA A 4 -12.78 -13.74 1.30
CA ALA A 4 -11.85 -13.03 0.43
C ALA A 4 -11.03 -14.01 -0.40
N GLU A 5 -10.77 -13.66 -1.64
CA GLU A 5 -9.77 -14.33 -2.45
C GLU A 5 -8.39 -13.70 -2.18
N LEU A 6 -7.36 -14.51 -2.17
CA LEU A 6 -5.98 -14.07 -2.02
C LEU A 6 -5.26 -14.21 -3.38
N ILE A 7 -4.79 -13.08 -3.88
CA ILE A 7 -4.04 -13.01 -5.14
C ILE A 7 -2.63 -12.52 -4.81
N VAL A 8 -1.64 -13.31 -5.16
CA VAL A 8 -0.23 -12.97 -5.03
C VAL A 8 0.33 -12.64 -6.41
N VAL A 9 0.92 -11.46 -6.55
CA VAL A 9 1.60 -11.06 -7.78
C VAL A 9 3.08 -10.88 -7.49
N ASP A 10 3.86 -11.81 -7.99
CA ASP A 10 5.31 -11.81 -7.81
C ASP A 10 6.00 -10.98 -8.89
N GLY A 11 6.98 -10.17 -8.48
CA GLY A 11 7.75 -9.29 -9.35
C GLY A 11 9.04 -9.92 -9.90
N GLY A 12 9.14 -11.25 -9.95
CA GLY A 12 10.33 -11.98 -10.38
C GLY A 12 11.28 -12.32 -9.23
N SER A 13 10.74 -12.82 -8.11
CA SER A 13 11.55 -13.31 -6.99
C SER A 13 12.40 -14.52 -7.39
N HIS A 14 13.65 -14.55 -6.93
CA HIS A 14 14.60 -15.65 -7.16
C HIS A 14 14.64 -16.64 -5.97
N ASP A 15 13.86 -16.39 -4.94
CA ASP A 15 13.75 -17.22 -3.74
C ASP A 15 12.49 -18.12 -3.78
N SER A 16 12.17 -18.76 -2.65
CA SER A 16 11.02 -19.66 -2.54
C SER A 16 9.65 -18.97 -2.47
N THR A 17 9.56 -17.65 -2.68
CA THR A 17 8.32 -16.86 -2.53
C THR A 17 7.15 -17.44 -3.33
N VAL A 18 7.36 -17.70 -4.62
CA VAL A 18 6.33 -18.25 -5.51
C VAL A 18 5.87 -19.64 -5.05
N ASN A 19 6.81 -20.50 -4.65
CA ASN A 19 6.50 -21.85 -4.18
C ASN A 19 5.68 -21.81 -2.88
N ILE A 20 6.09 -20.97 -1.93
CA ILE A 20 5.35 -20.76 -0.67
C ILE A 20 3.94 -20.26 -0.94
N ALA A 21 3.78 -19.25 -1.81
CA ALA A 21 2.46 -18.73 -2.16
C ALA A 21 1.55 -19.83 -2.76
N LYS A 22 2.07 -20.68 -3.63
CA LYS A 22 1.33 -21.80 -4.21
C LYS A 22 0.89 -22.83 -3.16
N THR A 23 1.72 -23.13 -2.18
CA THR A 23 1.35 -24.07 -1.09
C THR A 23 0.23 -23.52 -0.20
N LEU A 24 0.06 -22.21 -0.12
CA LEU A 24 -1.02 -21.55 0.60
C LEU A 24 -2.34 -21.46 -0.20
N SER A 25 -2.45 -22.16 -1.32
CA SER A 25 -3.61 -22.15 -2.21
C SER A 25 -3.99 -20.76 -2.74
N CYS A 26 -2.98 -19.88 -2.91
CA CYS A 26 -3.17 -18.55 -3.48
C CYS A 26 -3.18 -18.59 -5.01
N ASN A 27 -3.95 -17.71 -5.63
CA ASN A 27 -3.78 -17.40 -7.05
C ASN A 27 -2.48 -16.62 -7.25
N VAL A 28 -1.49 -17.22 -7.94
CA VAL A 28 -0.16 -16.61 -8.11
C VAL A 28 0.02 -16.20 -9.56
N TYR A 29 0.37 -14.93 -9.78
CA TYR A 29 0.70 -14.36 -11.09
C TYR A 29 2.10 -13.78 -11.06
N ILE A 30 2.75 -13.75 -12.22
CA ILE A 30 4.11 -13.18 -12.39
C ILE A 30 3.98 -11.87 -13.17
N SER A 31 4.71 -10.86 -12.74
CA SER A 31 4.78 -9.53 -13.36
C SER A 31 6.22 -9.06 -13.43
N GLU A 32 6.47 -8.02 -14.21
CA GLU A 32 7.71 -7.26 -14.08
C GLU A 32 7.82 -6.61 -12.69
N PRO A 33 9.04 -6.37 -12.17
CA PRO A 33 9.26 -5.79 -10.84
C PRO A 33 8.84 -4.33 -10.79
N SER A 34 7.54 -4.09 -10.63
CA SER A 34 6.93 -2.78 -10.45
C SER A 34 5.67 -2.91 -9.59
N ARG A 35 5.59 -2.18 -8.48
CA ARG A 35 4.44 -2.24 -7.57
C ARG A 35 3.14 -1.88 -8.27
N SER A 36 3.14 -0.83 -9.09
CA SER A 36 1.96 -0.43 -9.86
C SER A 36 1.49 -1.51 -10.83
N LYS A 37 2.42 -2.13 -11.58
CA LYS A 37 2.10 -3.23 -12.50
C LYS A 37 1.59 -4.45 -11.75
N GLN A 38 2.24 -4.83 -10.64
CA GLN A 38 1.82 -5.94 -9.80
C GLN A 38 0.41 -5.72 -9.24
N PHE A 39 0.10 -4.54 -8.69
CA PHE A 39 -1.22 -4.21 -8.17
C PHE A 39 -2.28 -4.18 -9.28
N ASN A 40 -1.99 -3.59 -10.43
CA ASN A 40 -2.92 -3.59 -11.58
C ASN A 40 -3.20 -5.01 -12.09
N LEU A 41 -2.16 -5.87 -12.18
CA LEU A 41 -2.32 -7.26 -12.60
C LEU A 41 -3.16 -8.04 -11.57
N GLY A 42 -2.92 -7.87 -10.28
CA GLY A 42 -3.72 -8.48 -9.22
C GLY A 42 -5.19 -8.02 -9.30
N ALA A 43 -5.42 -6.72 -9.47
CA ALA A 43 -6.77 -6.17 -9.62
C ALA A 43 -7.50 -6.75 -10.85
N LYS A 44 -6.81 -6.97 -11.97
CA LYS A 44 -7.38 -7.56 -13.19
C LYS A 44 -7.96 -8.97 -12.97
N HIS A 45 -7.38 -9.72 -12.05
CA HIS A 45 -7.82 -11.08 -11.73
C HIS A 45 -8.77 -11.14 -10.51
N ALA A 46 -8.94 -10.01 -9.81
CA ALA A 46 -9.78 -9.95 -8.64
C ALA A 46 -11.28 -9.88 -8.99
N ARG A 47 -12.08 -10.67 -8.29
CA ARG A 47 -13.55 -10.75 -8.45
C ARG A 47 -14.30 -10.06 -7.30
N GLY A 48 -13.59 -9.72 -6.23
CA GLY A 48 -14.16 -9.12 -5.04
C GLY A 48 -14.71 -7.72 -5.29
N LYS A 49 -15.73 -7.33 -4.53
CA LYS A 49 -16.28 -5.96 -4.56
C LYS A 49 -15.26 -4.91 -4.15
N TYR A 50 -14.37 -5.25 -3.23
CA TYR A 50 -13.31 -4.38 -2.74
C TYR A 50 -11.96 -5.00 -3.03
N LEU A 51 -11.05 -4.19 -3.56
CA LEU A 51 -9.64 -4.51 -3.75
C LEU A 51 -8.86 -4.04 -2.53
N VAL A 52 -8.10 -4.93 -1.91
CA VAL A 52 -7.25 -4.63 -0.74
C VAL A 52 -5.80 -4.77 -1.19
N PHE A 53 -5.10 -3.65 -1.31
CA PHE A 53 -3.70 -3.61 -1.76
C PHE A 53 -2.76 -3.72 -0.56
N LEU A 54 -2.24 -4.93 -0.35
CA LEU A 54 -1.41 -5.30 0.80
C LEU A 54 0.03 -5.58 0.34
N HIS A 55 1.00 -4.95 0.99
CA HIS A 55 2.41 -5.25 0.79
C HIS A 55 2.81 -6.52 1.54
N ALA A 56 3.76 -7.28 0.99
CA ALA A 56 4.19 -8.57 1.54
C ALA A 56 4.82 -8.49 2.94
N ASP A 57 5.29 -7.32 3.37
CA ASP A 57 5.87 -7.06 4.69
C ASP A 57 4.91 -6.38 5.67
N THR A 58 3.62 -6.33 5.34
CA THR A 58 2.57 -5.70 6.14
C THR A 58 1.51 -6.73 6.53
N ILE A 59 1.06 -6.68 7.78
CA ILE A 59 0.04 -7.55 8.36
C ILE A 59 -1.12 -6.68 8.84
N LEU A 60 -2.35 -7.13 8.61
CA LEU A 60 -3.54 -6.54 9.22
C LEU A 60 -3.79 -7.17 10.59
N ASP A 61 -4.09 -6.35 11.60
CA ASP A 61 -4.52 -6.87 12.89
C ASP A 61 -5.96 -7.42 12.83
N ASN A 62 -6.38 -8.10 13.90
CA ASN A 62 -7.71 -8.72 13.95
C ASN A 62 -8.84 -7.68 13.83
N ASP A 63 -8.66 -6.49 14.43
CA ASP A 63 -9.64 -5.41 14.36
C ASP A 63 -9.78 -4.90 12.91
N ALA A 64 -8.68 -4.78 12.17
CA ALA A 64 -8.69 -4.45 10.74
C ALA A 64 -9.44 -5.50 9.91
N ILE A 65 -9.19 -6.79 10.16
CA ILE A 65 -9.87 -7.90 9.48
C ILE A 65 -11.38 -7.87 9.76
N ASP A 66 -11.79 -7.62 11.01
CA ASP A 66 -13.20 -7.56 11.37
C ASP A 66 -13.93 -6.35 10.78
N HIS A 67 -13.23 -5.22 10.62
CA HIS A 67 -13.77 -4.04 9.94
C HIS A 67 -13.82 -4.19 8.43
N LEU A 68 -12.93 -4.99 7.82
CA LEU A 68 -13.04 -5.36 6.40
C LEU A 68 -14.33 -6.14 6.12
N LYS A 69 -14.76 -7.04 7.02
CA LYS A 69 -16.02 -7.78 6.91
C LYS A 69 -17.24 -6.85 6.93
N LYS A 70 -17.13 -5.71 7.60
CA LYS A 70 -18.23 -4.76 7.87
C LYS A 70 -18.10 -3.46 7.10
N ILE A 71 -17.30 -3.44 6.02
CA ILE A 71 -17.08 -2.23 5.23
C ILE A 71 -18.42 -1.65 4.76
N LYS A 72 -18.62 -0.35 4.93
CA LYS A 72 -19.87 0.30 4.54
C LYS A 72 -20.07 0.19 3.01
N LYS A 73 -21.31 -0.13 2.60
CA LYS A 73 -21.66 -0.35 1.17
C LYS A 73 -21.28 0.82 0.25
N ASN A 74 -21.21 2.04 0.79
CA ASN A 74 -20.90 3.26 0.01
C ASN A 74 -19.43 3.70 0.11
N THR A 75 -18.54 2.89 0.71
CA THR A 75 -17.11 3.20 0.75
C THR A 75 -16.52 3.03 -0.64
N GLN A 76 -16.07 4.11 -1.27
CA GLN A 76 -15.38 4.04 -2.55
C GLN A 76 -13.91 3.72 -2.38
N TRP A 77 -13.25 4.29 -1.36
CA TRP A 77 -11.89 3.97 -0.99
C TRP A 77 -11.59 4.33 0.45
N GLY A 78 -10.51 3.77 0.97
CA GLY A 78 -10.05 4.03 2.32
C GLY A 78 -8.69 3.43 2.59
N PHE A 79 -8.22 3.58 3.81
CA PHE A 79 -6.95 3.04 4.28
C PHE A 79 -6.97 2.83 5.80
N PHE A 80 -6.01 2.04 6.29
CA PHE A 80 -5.80 1.83 7.71
C PHE A 80 -4.79 2.81 8.31
N SER A 81 -4.82 2.97 9.62
CA SER A 81 -3.69 3.53 10.35
C SER A 81 -2.53 2.55 10.36
N ILE A 82 -1.31 3.07 10.20
CA ILE A 82 -0.09 2.26 10.26
C ILE A 82 0.44 2.13 11.68
N LYS A 83 1.03 0.97 11.98
CA LYS A 83 1.90 0.74 13.13
C LYS A 83 3.19 0.07 12.65
N ILE A 84 4.34 0.67 12.94
CA ILE A 84 5.62 0.02 12.66
C ILE A 84 5.91 -0.99 13.80
N LYS A 85 6.20 -2.25 13.42
CA LYS A 85 6.42 -3.37 14.35
C LYS A 85 7.73 -3.20 15.12
N SER A 86 7.70 -2.35 16.16
CA SER A 86 8.85 -2.13 17.05
C SER A 86 8.40 -1.59 18.40
N ASN A 87 9.12 -1.94 19.46
CA ASN A 87 8.90 -1.41 20.81
C ASN A 87 9.58 -0.05 21.02
N ASN A 88 10.49 0.36 20.13
CA ASN A 88 11.23 1.62 20.27
C ASN A 88 10.31 2.82 20.02
N CYS A 89 10.38 3.80 20.92
CA CYS A 89 9.55 5.01 20.92
C CYS A 89 9.64 5.80 19.60
N LYS A 90 10.83 5.85 18.95
CA LYS A 90 11.02 6.54 17.67
C LYS A 90 10.07 6.02 16.57
N TYR A 91 9.78 4.71 16.53
CA TYR A 91 8.85 4.14 15.55
C TYR A 91 7.39 4.38 15.91
N LYS A 92 7.06 4.48 17.20
CA LYS A 92 5.72 4.91 17.65
C LYS A 92 5.44 6.33 17.21
N ILE A 93 6.40 7.24 17.42
CA ILE A 93 6.31 8.64 16.99
C ILE A 93 6.19 8.71 15.45
N LEU A 94 7.03 7.99 14.72
CA LEU A 94 6.97 7.97 13.26
C LEU A 94 5.62 7.47 12.74
N SER A 95 5.08 6.39 13.32
CA SER A 95 3.74 5.88 12.98
C SER A 95 2.65 6.93 13.23
N ALA A 96 2.71 7.63 14.37
CA ALA A 96 1.76 8.70 14.69
C ALA A 96 1.84 9.84 13.67
N LEU A 97 3.05 10.31 13.34
CA LEU A 97 3.26 11.37 12.33
C LEU A 97 2.75 10.97 10.94
N ILE A 98 2.97 9.71 10.51
CA ILE A 98 2.43 9.20 9.24
C ILE A 98 0.91 9.23 9.27
N ASN A 99 0.29 8.74 10.35
CA ASN A 99 -1.16 8.69 10.50
C ASN A 99 -1.80 10.09 10.52
N ILE A 100 -1.21 11.04 11.28
CA ILE A 100 -1.67 12.43 11.32
C ILE A 100 -1.62 13.05 9.92
N ARG A 101 -0.48 12.92 9.23
CA ARG A 101 -0.31 13.41 7.87
C ARG A 101 -1.38 12.86 6.93
N SER A 102 -1.61 11.54 6.97
CA SER A 102 -2.54 10.89 6.04
C SER A 102 -3.99 11.32 6.29
N ARG A 103 -4.35 11.55 7.54
CA ARG A 103 -5.67 12.10 7.91
C ARG A 103 -5.84 13.56 7.46
N LEU A 104 -4.81 14.39 7.68
CA LEU A 104 -4.88 15.83 7.34
C LEU A 104 -4.94 16.06 5.82
N PHE A 105 -4.19 15.29 5.05
CA PHE A 105 -4.07 15.49 3.61
C PHE A 105 -4.89 14.52 2.76
N ASN A 106 -5.64 13.62 3.40
CA ASN A 106 -6.48 12.64 2.72
C ASN A 106 -5.71 11.84 1.66
N TYR A 107 -4.54 11.31 2.01
CA TYR A 107 -3.82 10.37 1.15
C TYR A 107 -3.12 9.27 1.94
N ALA A 108 -3.10 8.08 1.37
CA ALA A 108 -2.43 6.91 1.92
C ALA A 108 -1.06 6.70 1.26
N THR A 109 -0.15 6.06 1.99
CA THR A 109 1.05 5.43 1.44
C THR A 109 0.85 3.91 1.44
N GLY A 110 1.58 3.18 0.60
CA GLY A 110 1.40 1.74 0.40
C GLY A 110 1.37 0.93 1.71
N ASP A 111 2.19 1.30 2.69
CA ASP A 111 2.23 0.65 4.01
C ASP A 111 0.93 0.78 4.82
N GLN A 112 0.00 1.67 4.43
CA GLN A 112 -1.28 1.88 5.08
C GLN A 112 -2.40 1.00 4.52
N VAL A 113 -2.10 0.13 3.61
CA VAL A 113 -3.04 -0.80 2.96
C VAL A 113 -4.27 -0.06 2.41
N MET A 114 -4.23 0.22 1.13
CA MET A 114 -5.35 0.89 0.45
C MET A 114 -6.46 -0.11 0.15
N ILE A 115 -7.70 0.33 0.35
CA ILE A 115 -8.90 -0.40 -0.01
C ILE A 115 -9.66 0.45 -1.01
N VAL A 116 -10.00 -0.13 -2.15
CA VAL A 116 -10.71 0.58 -3.21
C VAL A 116 -11.84 -0.31 -3.73
N GLU A 117 -13.02 0.27 -3.91
CA GLU A 117 -14.12 -0.44 -4.57
C GLU A 117 -13.71 -0.79 -6.01
N ASN A 118 -13.96 -2.02 -6.42
CA ASN A 118 -13.49 -2.55 -7.71
C ASN A 118 -13.97 -1.68 -8.89
N ASN A 119 -15.25 -1.36 -8.98
CA ASN A 119 -15.79 -0.51 -10.04
C ASN A 119 -15.19 0.90 -10.01
N PHE A 120 -14.95 1.45 -8.82
CA PHE A 120 -14.32 2.76 -8.66
C PHE A 120 -12.86 2.74 -9.12
N PHE A 121 -12.12 1.64 -8.79
CA PHE A 121 -10.74 1.45 -9.23
C PHE A 121 -10.61 1.47 -10.76
N TYR A 122 -11.49 0.76 -11.47
CA TYR A 122 -11.46 0.76 -12.94
C TYR A 122 -11.93 2.10 -13.54
N ARG A 123 -12.93 2.73 -12.94
CA ARG A 123 -13.39 4.07 -13.36
C ARG A 123 -12.27 5.11 -13.31
N VAL A 124 -11.39 5.02 -12.32
CA VAL A 124 -10.22 5.90 -12.20
C VAL A 124 -8.98 5.36 -12.91
N LYS A 125 -9.09 4.30 -13.69
CA LYS A 125 -8.02 3.68 -14.49
C LYS A 125 -6.86 3.09 -13.66
N GLY A 126 -7.14 2.60 -12.46
CA GLY A 126 -6.17 1.89 -11.62
C GLY A 126 -4.95 2.70 -11.19
N PHE A 127 -3.87 2.02 -10.85
CA PHE A 127 -2.57 2.65 -10.58
C PHE A 127 -1.93 3.13 -11.89
N LYS A 128 -1.38 4.35 -11.88
CA LYS A 128 -0.52 4.81 -12.97
C LYS A 128 0.80 3.99 -12.94
N GLU A 129 1.22 3.51 -14.10
CA GLU A 129 2.46 2.73 -14.22
C GLU A 129 3.69 3.63 -14.13
N ILE A 130 4.03 4.00 -12.91
CA ILE A 130 5.22 4.77 -12.53
C ILE A 130 6.13 3.94 -11.64
N TYR A 131 7.41 4.30 -11.60
CA TYR A 131 8.43 3.53 -10.88
C TYR A 131 8.44 3.79 -9.37
N LEU A 132 7.91 4.94 -8.93
CA LEU A 132 7.85 5.35 -7.52
C LEU A 132 6.68 6.31 -7.28
N MET A 133 6.11 6.32 -6.06
CA MET A 133 5.00 7.17 -5.62
C MET A 133 3.64 6.83 -6.27
N GLU A 134 3.46 5.61 -6.74
CA GLU A 134 2.21 5.09 -7.32
C GLU A 134 1.02 5.19 -6.35
N ASP A 135 1.26 4.99 -5.07
CA ASP A 135 0.29 5.09 -3.98
C ASP A 135 -0.15 6.55 -3.74
N ILE A 136 0.79 7.48 -3.73
CA ILE A 136 0.52 8.91 -3.60
C ILE A 136 -0.20 9.44 -4.83
N GLU A 137 0.20 9.01 -6.03
CA GLU A 137 -0.46 9.38 -7.28
C GLU A 137 -1.92 8.97 -7.26
N LEU A 138 -2.20 7.70 -6.99
CA LEU A 138 -3.56 7.19 -6.94
C LEU A 138 -4.37 7.92 -5.86
N SER A 139 -3.85 8.05 -4.63
CA SER A 139 -4.53 8.76 -3.54
C SER A 139 -4.88 10.20 -3.93
N ASN A 140 -3.95 10.95 -4.54
CA ASN A 140 -4.16 12.33 -4.95
C ASN A 140 -5.21 12.48 -6.07
N ARG A 141 -5.31 11.48 -6.93
CA ARG A 141 -6.29 11.45 -8.01
C ARG A 141 -7.68 11.09 -7.49
N ILE A 142 -7.79 10.05 -6.67
CA ILE A 142 -9.10 9.56 -6.18
C ILE A 142 -9.71 10.45 -5.10
N LYS A 143 -8.91 11.11 -4.24
CA LYS A 143 -9.44 12.03 -3.21
C LYS A 143 -10.16 13.25 -3.79
N LYS A 144 -9.92 13.61 -5.06
CA LYS A 144 -10.64 14.66 -5.77
C LYS A 144 -12.07 14.25 -6.13
N LEU A 145 -12.34 12.95 -6.16
CA LEU A 145 -13.64 12.36 -6.53
C LEU A 145 -14.42 11.88 -5.30
N SER A 146 -13.71 11.43 -4.27
CA SER A 146 -14.32 10.90 -3.07
C SER A 146 -13.36 11.04 -1.88
N ASN A 147 -13.88 11.44 -0.72
CA ASN A 147 -13.09 11.46 0.51
C ASN A 147 -12.78 10.03 0.98
N PRO A 148 -11.56 9.79 1.51
CA PRO A 148 -11.22 8.47 2.02
C PRO A 148 -11.97 8.14 3.30
N SER A 149 -12.31 6.88 3.47
CA SER A 149 -12.72 6.32 4.75
C SER A 149 -11.50 5.87 5.54
N LEU A 150 -11.30 6.40 6.73
CA LEU A 150 -10.34 5.82 7.66
C LEU A 150 -10.96 4.56 8.25
N ILE A 151 -10.39 3.41 7.92
CA ILE A 151 -10.91 2.11 8.37
C ILE A 151 -10.27 1.79 9.71
N ARG A 152 -11.07 1.35 10.65
CA ARG A 152 -10.61 0.99 11.99
C ARG A 152 -9.74 -0.25 11.94
N GLY A 153 -8.73 -0.33 12.82
CA GLY A 153 -7.69 -1.35 12.85
C GLY A 153 -6.34 -0.83 12.36
N LEU A 154 -5.36 -1.69 12.37
CA LEU A 154 -3.96 -1.33 12.09
C LEU A 154 -3.37 -2.16 10.96
N ALA A 155 -2.68 -1.49 10.06
CA ALA A 155 -1.69 -2.08 9.17
C ALA A 155 -0.34 -2.09 9.89
N ILE A 156 0.19 -3.28 10.19
CA ILE A 156 1.43 -3.47 10.93
C ILE A 156 2.53 -3.77 9.94
N THR A 157 3.48 -2.84 9.75
CA THR A 157 4.58 -2.96 8.80
C THR A 157 5.92 -3.20 9.48
N SER A 158 6.88 -3.77 8.73
CA SER A 158 8.22 -4.09 9.21
C SER A 158 9.10 -2.85 9.37
N PRO A 159 9.92 -2.73 10.42
CA PRO A 159 10.91 -1.66 10.58
C PRO A 159 12.15 -1.86 9.70
N ARG A 160 12.31 -3.03 9.06
CA ARG A 160 13.52 -3.51 8.37
C ARG A 160 14.21 -2.46 7.50
N ARG A 161 13.44 -1.66 6.78
CA ARG A 161 13.99 -0.63 5.90
C ARG A 161 14.74 0.46 6.66
N TRP A 162 14.14 0.95 7.76
CA TRP A 162 14.76 1.99 8.61
C TRP A 162 15.94 1.44 9.41
N GLU A 163 15.90 0.16 9.74
CA GLU A 163 17.02 -0.53 10.44
C GLU A 163 18.19 -0.73 9.50
N LYS A 164 17.95 -1.17 8.25
CA LYS A 164 18.99 -1.42 7.26
C LYS A 164 19.65 -0.12 6.77
N ASN A 165 18.88 0.90 6.48
CA ASN A 165 19.34 2.11 5.80
C ASN A 165 19.56 3.30 6.74
N GLY A 166 19.31 3.14 8.06
CA GLY A 166 19.35 4.19 9.06
C GLY A 166 18.04 4.97 9.17
N PHE A 167 17.60 5.18 10.41
CA PHE A 167 16.29 5.76 10.72
C PHE A 167 16.10 7.17 10.14
N PHE A 168 16.99 8.09 10.51
CA PHE A 168 16.88 9.50 10.06
C PHE A 168 17.17 9.64 8.58
N LYS A 169 18.17 8.92 8.07
CA LYS A 169 18.51 8.92 6.63
C LYS A 169 17.32 8.51 5.78
N THR A 170 16.63 7.44 6.16
CA THR A 170 15.44 6.97 5.44
C THR A 170 14.30 7.99 5.46
N ILE A 171 14.04 8.61 6.62
CA ILE A 171 12.99 9.64 6.73
C ILE A 171 13.29 10.83 5.85
N LEU A 172 14.54 11.35 5.91
CA LEU A 172 14.96 12.48 5.08
C LEU A 172 14.89 12.16 3.59
N LEU A 173 15.39 10.98 3.19
CA LEU A 173 15.32 10.52 1.81
C LEU A 173 13.87 10.44 1.32
N MET A 174 12.96 9.83 2.10
CA MET A 174 11.56 9.71 1.71
C MET A 174 10.85 11.08 1.62
N ARG A 175 11.20 12.02 2.49
CA ARG A 175 10.69 13.40 2.41
C ARG A 175 11.21 14.11 1.16
N PHE A 176 12.51 14.01 0.91
CA PHE A 176 13.17 14.62 -0.26
C PHE A 176 12.56 14.09 -1.56
N LEU A 177 12.49 12.77 -1.73
CA LEU A 177 11.88 12.15 -2.92
C LEU A 177 10.42 12.58 -3.13
N ARG A 178 9.66 12.77 -2.05
CA ARG A 178 8.28 13.25 -2.13
C ARG A 178 8.20 14.71 -2.58
N ILE A 179 9.09 15.56 -2.09
CA ILE A 179 9.18 16.96 -2.55
C ILE A 179 9.52 16.99 -4.04
N LEU A 180 10.53 16.25 -4.47
CA LEU A 180 10.92 16.16 -5.88
C LEU A 180 9.77 15.64 -6.77
N TYR A 181 9.01 14.66 -6.28
CA TYR A 181 7.83 14.15 -6.98
C TYR A 181 6.78 15.27 -7.19
N PHE A 182 6.49 16.07 -6.17
CA PHE A 182 5.53 17.18 -6.30
C PHE A 182 6.05 18.34 -7.16
N LEU A 183 7.37 18.47 -7.28
CA LEU A 183 7.99 19.40 -8.23
C LEU A 183 8.04 18.88 -9.68
N GLY A 184 7.48 17.67 -9.93
CA GLY A 184 7.39 17.10 -11.28
C GLY A 184 8.65 16.39 -11.77
N VAL A 185 9.57 16.07 -10.88
CA VAL A 185 10.78 15.30 -11.25
C VAL A 185 10.39 13.90 -11.73
N ASN A 186 11.05 13.43 -12.77
CA ASN A 186 10.77 12.15 -13.41
C ASN A 186 10.87 10.98 -12.42
N ASP A 187 9.86 10.12 -12.42
CA ASP A 187 9.73 8.97 -11.51
C ASP A 187 10.83 7.91 -11.67
N LYS A 188 11.39 7.72 -12.88
CA LYS A 188 12.57 6.86 -13.10
C LYS A 188 13.78 7.37 -12.34
N PHE A 189 14.01 8.70 -12.38
CA PHE A 189 15.10 9.32 -11.64
C PHE A 189 14.89 9.19 -10.14
N LEU A 190 13.66 9.43 -9.64
CA LEU A 190 13.32 9.22 -8.23
C LEU A 190 13.57 7.78 -7.79
N ALA A 191 13.21 6.81 -8.64
CA ALA A 191 13.42 5.39 -8.35
C ALA A 191 14.92 5.02 -8.33
N SER A 192 15.77 5.67 -9.11
CA SER A 192 17.24 5.45 -9.07
C SER A 192 17.87 5.91 -7.77
N ILE A 193 17.36 6.99 -7.17
CA ILE A 193 17.81 7.49 -5.85
C ILE A 193 17.29 6.61 -4.71
N TYR A 194 16.13 5.97 -4.92
CA TYR A 194 15.44 5.20 -3.89
C TYR A 194 16.06 3.81 -3.64
N LYS A 195 16.84 3.29 -4.58
CA LYS A 195 17.54 2.00 -4.44
C LYS A 195 18.66 2.10 -3.42
#